data_5c6a3f8b578ac269e421b4b15673f2c1
#
_entry.id   5c6a3f8b578ac269e421b4b15673f2c1
#
_cell.length_a   1.000
_cell.length_b   1.000
_cell.length_c   1.000
_cell.angle_alpha   90.00
_cell.angle_beta   90.00
_cell.angle_gamma   90.00
#
_symmetry.space_group_name_H-M   'P 1'
#
loop_
_entity.id
_entity.type
_entity.pdbx_description
1 polymer ?
#
loop_
_entity_poly.entity_id
_entity_poly.type
_entity_poly.pdbx_seq_one_letter_code
_entity_poly.pdbx_strand_id
1 'polypeptide(L)'
;MPLLKIKALNNNTTLYVWKITESFDELFRSVALKDVSLARLEGMKAESHQKGFLSVRRLLMEAGYIDFDLHYDAFGKPHLADGKHISISHSHDFSVIVISQENIGADLELLKEKTLKLAPRFMDVTHLKGLSETDSLQKATVVWGIKESVFKIKNEVGISFKDHIFESDFNLNDKQCKVTLRFNNKEEYFHILFDFIEDYVFVCAFNSVSLSDV
;
A
#
# COMPACT_ATOMS: atom_id res chain seq x y z
N MET A 1 8.23 -19.23 9.81
CA MET A 1 8.16 -17.93 10.50
C MET A 1 7.33 -16.99 9.62
N PRO A 2 6.31 -16.33 10.15
CA PRO A 2 5.38 -15.53 9.33
C PRO A 2 5.94 -14.17 8.85
N LEU A 3 6.99 -13.62 9.50
CA LEU A 3 7.75 -12.51 8.94
C LEU A 3 8.51 -13.01 7.70
N LEU A 4 8.02 -12.59 6.52
CA LEU A 4 8.58 -13.07 5.26
C LEU A 4 9.79 -12.25 4.83
N LYS A 5 9.74 -10.91 5.02
CA LYS A 5 10.76 -10.02 4.45
C LYS A 5 10.83 -8.69 5.20
N ILE A 6 12.06 -8.22 5.42
CA ILE A 6 12.38 -6.82 5.72
C ILE A 6 13.27 -6.33 4.58
N LYS A 7 12.91 -5.23 3.93
CA LYS A 7 13.65 -4.69 2.78
C LYS A 7 13.75 -3.16 2.88
N ALA A 8 14.97 -2.64 2.86
CA ALA A 8 15.18 -1.22 2.62
C ALA A 8 14.76 -0.89 1.17
N LEU A 9 13.83 0.04 1.01
CA LEU A 9 13.43 0.57 -0.29
C LEU A 9 14.36 1.71 -0.71
N ASN A 10 14.79 2.52 0.25
CA ASN A 10 15.84 3.52 0.14
C ASN A 10 16.48 3.73 1.54
N ASN A 11 17.35 4.74 1.69
CA ASN A 11 18.06 5.01 2.96
C ASN A 11 17.13 5.37 4.13
N ASN A 12 15.94 5.88 3.85
CA ASN A 12 15.01 6.41 4.84
C ASN A 12 13.70 5.59 4.94
N THR A 13 13.54 4.53 4.14
CA THR A 13 12.27 3.81 3.99
C THR A 13 12.47 2.31 4.06
N THR A 14 11.74 1.65 4.94
CA THR A 14 11.80 0.19 5.12
C THR A 14 10.41 -0.43 4.94
N LEU A 15 10.36 -1.47 4.14
CA LEU A 15 9.22 -2.36 3.93
C LEU A 15 9.33 -3.57 4.86
N TYR A 16 8.23 -3.91 5.53
CA TYR A 16 8.03 -5.13 6.31
C TYR A 16 6.87 -5.93 5.70
N VAL A 17 7.07 -7.22 5.49
CA VAL A 17 6.09 -8.12 4.87
C VAL A 17 5.80 -9.29 5.80
N TRP A 18 4.53 -9.54 6.07
CA TRP A 18 4.03 -10.66 6.85
C TRP A 18 3.18 -11.59 6.00
N LYS A 19 3.49 -12.89 6.02
CA LYS A 19 2.62 -13.93 5.45
C LYS A 19 1.79 -14.50 6.58
N ILE A 20 0.48 -14.32 6.52
CA ILE A 20 -0.45 -14.73 7.55
C ILE A 20 -0.66 -16.25 7.45
N THR A 21 -0.02 -17.00 8.31
CA THR A 21 -0.14 -18.46 8.41
C THR A 21 -0.79 -18.89 9.73
N GLU A 22 -0.91 -17.96 10.67
CA GLU A 22 -1.44 -18.21 11.99
C GLU A 22 -2.97 -18.22 12.00
N SER A 23 -3.52 -18.88 13.01
CA SER A 23 -4.92 -18.73 13.40
C SER A 23 -5.19 -17.33 14.01
N PHE A 24 -6.46 -16.97 14.08
CA PHE A 24 -6.88 -15.77 14.80
C PHE A 24 -6.39 -15.74 16.24
N ASP A 25 -6.56 -16.86 16.98
CA ASP A 25 -6.18 -16.95 18.39
C ASP A 25 -4.68 -16.79 18.61
N GLU A 26 -3.84 -17.35 17.73
CA GLU A 26 -2.39 -17.18 17.81
C GLU A 26 -1.97 -15.72 17.59
N LEU A 27 -2.55 -15.06 16.58
CA LEU A 27 -2.27 -13.64 16.32
C LEU A 27 -2.78 -12.77 17.47
N PHE A 28 -4.00 -13.03 17.97
CA PHE A 28 -4.61 -12.24 19.04
C PHE A 28 -3.79 -12.30 20.34
N ARG A 29 -3.34 -13.51 20.74
CA ARG A 29 -2.49 -13.69 21.92
C ARG A 29 -1.09 -13.09 21.78
N SER A 30 -0.64 -12.83 20.56
CA SER A 30 0.72 -12.35 20.27
C SER A 30 0.86 -10.84 20.30
N VAL A 31 -0.24 -10.07 20.45
CA VAL A 31 -0.25 -8.61 20.39
C VAL A 31 -0.97 -8.00 21.59
N ALA A 32 -0.50 -6.86 22.08
CA ALA A 32 -1.22 -6.05 23.05
C ALA A 32 -1.98 -4.95 22.29
N LEU A 33 -3.31 -4.93 22.44
CA LEU A 33 -4.17 -3.95 21.79
C LEU A 33 -4.65 -2.91 22.80
N LYS A 34 -4.70 -1.64 22.38
CA LYS A 34 -5.42 -0.59 23.11
C LYS A 34 -6.94 -0.72 22.90
N ASP A 35 -7.74 -0.16 23.79
CA ASP A 35 -9.20 -0.31 23.79
C ASP A 35 -9.87 0.04 22.45
N VAL A 36 -9.43 1.13 21.81
CA VAL A 36 -9.92 1.54 20.48
C VAL A 36 -9.63 0.49 19.41
N SER A 37 -8.46 -0.14 19.47
CA SER A 37 -8.07 -1.21 18.52
C SER A 37 -8.86 -2.49 18.79
N LEU A 38 -9.09 -2.82 20.07
CA LEU A 38 -9.92 -3.97 20.45
C LEU A 38 -11.36 -3.79 19.97
N ALA A 39 -11.97 -2.63 20.23
CA ALA A 39 -13.32 -2.32 19.75
C ALA A 39 -13.43 -2.36 18.21
N ARG A 40 -12.40 -1.90 17.50
CA ARG A 40 -12.34 -1.98 16.03
C ARG A 40 -12.26 -3.43 15.55
N LEU A 41 -11.45 -4.26 16.20
CA LEU A 41 -11.30 -5.68 15.89
C LEU A 41 -12.64 -6.42 16.09
N GLU A 42 -13.33 -6.20 17.22
CA GLU A 42 -14.64 -6.79 17.53
C GLU A 42 -15.72 -6.40 16.52
N GLY A 43 -15.64 -5.20 15.95
CA GLY A 43 -16.54 -4.74 14.88
C GLY A 43 -16.29 -5.38 13.51
N MET A 44 -15.18 -6.09 13.30
CA MET A 44 -14.87 -6.76 12.04
C MET A 44 -15.60 -8.08 11.90
N LYS A 45 -16.38 -8.25 10.81
CA LYS A 45 -17.20 -9.46 10.58
C LYS A 45 -16.43 -10.64 10.00
N ALA A 46 -15.40 -10.37 9.19
CA ALA A 46 -14.64 -11.39 8.47
C ALA A 46 -13.35 -11.72 9.21
N GLU A 47 -13.12 -12.99 9.54
CA GLU A 47 -11.90 -13.46 10.21
C GLU A 47 -10.62 -13.08 9.40
N SER A 48 -10.69 -13.11 8.07
CA SER A 48 -9.57 -12.68 7.22
C SER A 48 -9.20 -11.21 7.45
N HIS A 49 -10.17 -10.32 7.68
CA HIS A 49 -9.91 -8.92 8.01
C HIS A 49 -9.35 -8.78 9.42
N GLN A 50 -9.86 -9.56 10.38
CA GLN A 50 -9.33 -9.60 11.74
C GLN A 50 -7.88 -10.07 11.78
N LYS A 51 -7.55 -11.14 11.04
CA LYS A 51 -6.18 -11.64 10.92
C LYS A 51 -5.24 -10.62 10.24
N GLY A 52 -5.70 -9.97 9.17
CA GLY A 52 -4.96 -8.87 8.53
C GLY A 52 -4.70 -7.71 9.49
N PHE A 53 -5.71 -7.32 10.29
CA PHE A 53 -5.57 -6.29 11.31
C PHE A 53 -4.54 -6.66 12.38
N LEU A 54 -4.57 -7.90 12.89
CA LEU A 54 -3.65 -8.38 13.92
C LEU A 54 -2.22 -8.56 13.38
N SER A 55 -2.06 -9.06 12.15
CA SER A 55 -0.75 -9.22 11.53
C SER A 55 -0.03 -7.89 11.30
N VAL A 56 -0.78 -6.80 11.04
CA VAL A 56 -0.21 -5.43 11.01
C VAL A 56 0.40 -5.07 12.36
N ARG A 57 -0.24 -5.45 13.50
CA ARG A 57 0.32 -5.21 14.84
C ARG A 57 1.58 -6.03 15.08
N ARG A 58 1.64 -7.25 14.54
CA ARG A 58 2.88 -8.03 14.55
C ARG A 58 3.99 -7.34 13.75
N LEU A 59 3.68 -6.81 12.57
CA LEU A 59 4.65 -6.05 11.78
C LEU A 59 5.15 -4.79 12.49
N LEU A 60 4.28 -4.10 13.23
CA LEU A 60 4.70 -2.97 14.07
C LEU A 60 5.72 -3.41 15.11
N MET A 61 5.51 -4.56 15.77
CA MET A 61 6.46 -5.09 16.76
C MET A 61 7.82 -5.42 16.14
N GLU A 62 7.85 -6.00 14.94
CA GLU A 62 9.09 -6.26 14.20
C GLU A 62 9.82 -4.96 13.80
N ALA A 63 9.08 -3.86 13.65
CA ALA A 63 9.63 -2.55 13.37
C ALA A 63 9.99 -1.74 14.64
N GLY A 64 9.81 -2.33 15.84
CA GLY A 64 10.11 -1.71 17.13
C GLY A 64 9.00 -0.81 17.68
N TYR A 65 7.76 -0.95 17.20
CA TYR A 65 6.58 -0.23 17.67
C TYR A 65 5.56 -1.17 18.26
N ILE A 66 4.61 -0.61 19.02
CA ILE A 66 3.44 -1.32 19.53
C ILE A 66 2.16 -0.64 19.06
N ASP A 67 0.99 -1.25 19.29
CA ASP A 67 -0.30 -0.68 18.87
C ASP A 67 -0.58 0.70 19.49
N PHE A 68 0.00 0.99 20.65
CA PHE A 68 -0.12 2.28 21.33
C PHE A 68 0.64 3.42 20.60
N ASP A 69 1.67 3.11 19.83
CA ASP A 69 2.43 4.07 19.03
C ASP A 69 1.70 4.44 17.71
N LEU A 70 0.72 3.61 17.28
CA LEU A 70 -0.05 3.84 16.07
C LEU A 70 -1.36 4.56 16.39
N HIS A 71 -1.63 5.67 15.74
CA HIS A 71 -2.93 6.35 15.80
C HIS A 71 -3.45 6.68 14.39
N TYR A 72 -4.73 6.99 14.29
CA TYR A 72 -5.37 7.35 13.02
C TYR A 72 -5.97 8.75 13.15
N ASP A 73 -5.80 9.56 12.11
CA ASP A 73 -6.47 10.86 12.04
C ASP A 73 -7.98 10.73 11.74
N ALA A 74 -8.66 11.86 11.65
CA ALA A 74 -10.11 11.92 11.37
C ALA A 74 -10.48 11.35 9.99
N PHE A 75 -9.52 11.22 9.08
CA PHE A 75 -9.68 10.68 7.73
C PHE A 75 -9.21 9.22 7.61
N GLY A 76 -8.77 8.62 8.71
CA GLY A 76 -8.33 7.23 8.76
C GLY A 76 -6.89 7.01 8.30
N LYS A 77 -6.09 8.06 8.09
CA LYS A 77 -4.66 7.93 7.77
C LYS A 77 -3.88 7.53 9.03
N PRO A 78 -3.00 6.49 8.95
CA PRO A 78 -2.18 6.05 10.07
C PRO A 78 -0.99 6.99 10.30
N HIS A 79 -0.63 7.18 11.57
CA HIS A 79 0.50 7.97 12.04
C HIS A 79 1.22 7.24 13.17
N LEU A 80 2.55 7.41 13.27
CA LEU A 80 3.37 6.93 14.38
C LEU A 80 3.65 8.06 15.38
N ALA A 81 3.76 7.70 16.66
CA ALA A 81 3.95 8.65 17.75
C ALA A 81 5.30 9.40 17.67
N ASP A 82 6.31 8.83 17.02
CA ASP A 82 7.64 9.43 16.81
C ASP A 82 7.70 10.37 15.59
N GLY A 83 6.59 10.56 14.89
CA GLY A 83 6.48 11.45 13.73
C GLY A 83 6.93 10.85 12.41
N LYS A 84 7.44 9.61 12.37
CA LYS A 84 7.69 8.92 11.11
C LYS A 84 6.40 8.61 10.39
N HIS A 85 6.47 8.59 9.07
CA HIS A 85 5.35 8.20 8.22
C HIS A 85 5.23 6.69 8.17
N ILE A 86 3.98 6.23 8.19
CA ILE A 86 3.64 4.83 8.00
C ILE A 86 2.55 4.69 6.95
N SER A 87 2.68 3.69 6.07
CA SER A 87 1.59 3.24 5.19
C SER A 87 1.35 1.76 5.40
N ILE A 88 0.08 1.37 5.43
CA ILE A 88 -0.39 0.03 5.78
C ILE A 88 -1.24 -0.50 4.63
N SER A 89 -1.01 -1.75 4.24
CA SER A 89 -1.92 -2.49 3.37
C SER A 89 -1.96 -3.96 3.75
N HIS A 90 -3.11 -4.60 3.50
CA HIS A 90 -3.25 -6.05 3.63
C HIS A 90 -4.21 -6.58 2.56
N SER A 91 -3.90 -7.74 2.04
CA SER A 91 -4.72 -8.43 1.05
C SER A 91 -4.62 -9.93 1.31
N HIS A 92 -5.76 -10.58 1.60
CA HIS A 92 -5.83 -12.02 1.90
C HIS A 92 -4.79 -12.50 2.92
N ASP A 93 -3.78 -13.25 2.47
CA ASP A 93 -2.80 -13.92 3.32
C ASP A 93 -1.54 -13.08 3.57
N PHE A 94 -1.54 -11.82 3.13
CA PHE A 94 -0.40 -10.93 3.32
C PHE A 94 -0.77 -9.59 3.92
N SER A 95 0.11 -9.09 4.77
CA SER A 95 0.10 -7.71 5.25
C SER A 95 1.46 -7.07 5.05
N VAL A 96 1.45 -5.77 4.79
CA VAL A 96 2.65 -4.96 4.68
C VAL A 96 2.51 -3.67 5.49
N ILE A 97 3.62 -3.23 6.06
CA ILE A 97 3.80 -1.86 6.49
C ILE A 97 5.06 -1.29 5.84
N VAL A 98 4.99 -0.02 5.51
CA VAL A 98 6.16 0.76 5.08
C VAL A 98 6.34 1.90 6.06
N ILE A 99 7.54 2.05 6.61
CA ILE A 99 7.90 3.11 7.54
C ILE A 99 8.98 3.97 6.89
N SER A 100 8.80 5.29 6.95
CA SER A 100 9.68 6.26 6.29
C SER A 100 9.82 7.55 7.06
N GLN A 101 10.91 8.29 6.81
CA GLN A 101 11.04 9.70 7.22
C GLN A 101 10.32 10.65 6.24
N GLU A 102 9.89 10.15 5.08
CA GLU A 102 9.21 10.92 4.04
C GLU A 102 7.73 10.49 3.94
N ASN A 103 6.87 11.38 3.44
CA ASN A 103 5.46 11.04 3.21
C ASN A 103 5.37 10.00 2.10
N ILE A 104 4.81 8.84 2.43
CA ILE A 104 4.73 7.66 1.56
C ILE A 104 3.32 7.08 1.55
N GLY A 105 3.00 6.37 0.47
CA GLY A 105 1.83 5.51 0.40
C GLY A 105 2.21 4.15 -0.15
N ALA A 106 1.67 3.10 0.41
CA ALA A 106 1.94 1.75 -0.05
C ALA A 106 0.66 0.92 -0.17
N ASP A 107 0.66 0.03 -1.13
CA ASP A 107 -0.45 -0.87 -1.38
C ASP A 107 0.03 -2.28 -1.69
N LEU A 108 -0.83 -3.26 -1.43
CA LEU A 108 -0.60 -4.68 -1.67
C LEU A 108 -1.87 -5.32 -2.22
N GLU A 109 -1.79 -5.89 -3.43
CA GLU A 109 -2.94 -6.45 -4.12
C GLU A 109 -2.67 -7.85 -4.66
N LEU A 110 -3.60 -8.78 -4.42
CA LEU A 110 -3.59 -10.09 -5.04
C LEU A 110 -3.94 -9.97 -6.52
N LEU A 111 -3.19 -10.66 -7.39
CA LEU A 111 -3.50 -10.79 -8.81
C LEU A 111 -4.86 -11.47 -9.00
N LYS A 112 -5.84 -10.74 -9.53
CA LYS A 112 -7.20 -11.22 -9.77
C LYS A 112 -7.71 -10.73 -11.11
N GLU A 113 -8.30 -11.62 -11.92
CA GLU A 113 -8.93 -11.26 -13.21
C GLU A 113 -9.95 -10.12 -13.10
N LYS A 114 -10.59 -9.97 -11.93
CA LYS A 114 -11.50 -8.85 -11.66
C LYS A 114 -10.83 -7.50 -11.83
N THR A 115 -9.55 -7.37 -11.45
CA THR A 115 -8.78 -6.12 -11.59
C THR A 115 -8.64 -5.74 -13.06
N LEU A 116 -8.32 -6.72 -13.92
CA LEU A 116 -8.24 -6.48 -15.36
C LEU A 116 -9.60 -6.08 -15.97
N LYS A 117 -10.69 -6.71 -15.55
CA LYS A 117 -12.06 -6.34 -15.98
C LYS A 117 -12.45 -4.91 -15.58
N LEU A 118 -11.91 -4.42 -14.46
CA LEU A 118 -12.16 -3.07 -13.96
C LEU A 118 -11.16 -2.01 -14.47
N ALA A 119 -10.09 -2.41 -15.16
CA ALA A 119 -9.03 -1.54 -15.66
C ALA A 119 -9.54 -0.26 -16.38
N PRO A 120 -10.57 -0.31 -17.26
CA PRO A 120 -11.09 0.88 -17.92
C PRO A 120 -11.62 1.99 -16.97
N ARG A 121 -11.87 1.66 -15.70
CA ARG A 121 -12.38 2.59 -14.70
C ARG A 121 -11.29 3.39 -13.99
N PHE A 122 -10.01 2.94 -14.07
CA PHE A 122 -8.94 3.57 -13.32
C PHE A 122 -7.65 3.81 -14.10
N MET A 123 -7.53 3.29 -15.35
CA MET A 123 -6.33 3.49 -16.18
C MET A 123 -6.69 3.68 -17.66
N ASP A 124 -5.71 4.11 -18.44
CA ASP A 124 -5.76 4.06 -19.89
C ASP A 124 -5.43 2.63 -20.35
N VAL A 125 -6.44 1.93 -20.89
CA VAL A 125 -6.28 0.55 -21.35
C VAL A 125 -5.39 0.41 -22.60
N THR A 126 -5.03 1.50 -23.27
CA THR A 126 -4.05 1.48 -24.36
C THR A 126 -2.68 1.01 -23.90
N HIS A 127 -2.35 1.20 -22.61
CA HIS A 127 -1.12 0.71 -21.97
C HIS A 127 -1.07 -0.84 -21.86
N LEU A 128 -2.18 -1.53 -22.09
CA LEU A 128 -2.26 -3.00 -22.10
C LEU A 128 -2.12 -3.58 -23.51
N LYS A 129 -2.13 -2.71 -24.54
CA LYS A 129 -2.15 -3.16 -25.94
C LYS A 129 -0.87 -3.92 -26.31
N GLY A 130 -1.03 -5.10 -26.86
CA GLY A 130 0.08 -5.95 -27.29
C GLY A 130 0.73 -6.79 -26.18
N LEU A 131 0.25 -6.69 -24.94
CA LEU A 131 0.70 -7.53 -23.84
C LEU A 131 -0.03 -8.90 -23.86
N SER A 132 0.63 -9.91 -23.27
CA SER A 132 -0.03 -11.18 -22.94
C SER A 132 -1.14 -10.96 -21.90
N GLU A 133 -2.03 -11.94 -21.71
CA GLU A 133 -3.07 -11.86 -20.69
C GLU A 133 -2.46 -11.75 -19.29
N THR A 134 -1.42 -12.52 -18.99
CA THR A 134 -0.69 -12.49 -17.73
C THR A 134 -0.05 -11.12 -17.49
N ASP A 135 0.68 -10.57 -18.47
CA ASP A 135 1.32 -9.26 -18.33
C ASP A 135 0.28 -8.15 -18.21
N SER A 136 -0.85 -8.26 -18.91
CA SER A 136 -1.97 -7.33 -18.81
C SER A 136 -2.57 -7.32 -17.41
N LEU A 137 -2.78 -8.50 -16.82
CA LEU A 137 -3.26 -8.64 -15.44
C LEU A 137 -2.27 -8.03 -14.44
N GLN A 138 -0.99 -8.36 -14.59
CA GLN A 138 0.07 -7.81 -13.73
C GLN A 138 0.13 -6.28 -13.84
N LYS A 139 0.18 -5.74 -15.07
CA LYS A 139 0.25 -4.29 -15.30
C LYS A 139 -0.98 -3.57 -14.76
N ALA A 140 -2.19 -4.07 -15.00
CA ALA A 140 -3.41 -3.51 -14.45
C ALA A 140 -3.41 -3.51 -12.91
N THR A 141 -2.89 -4.58 -12.28
CA THR A 141 -2.80 -4.66 -10.81
C THR A 141 -1.74 -3.69 -10.26
N VAL A 142 -0.60 -3.54 -10.94
CA VAL A 142 0.41 -2.51 -10.58
C VAL A 142 -0.22 -1.12 -10.67
N VAL A 143 -0.93 -0.81 -11.76
CA VAL A 143 -1.58 0.51 -11.91
C VAL A 143 -2.63 0.74 -10.82
N TRP A 144 -3.44 -0.27 -10.48
CA TRP A 144 -4.37 -0.16 -9.35
C TRP A 144 -3.64 0.19 -8.04
N GLY A 145 -2.59 -0.56 -7.70
CA GLY A 145 -1.76 -0.28 -6.52
C GLY A 145 -1.11 1.11 -6.54
N ILE A 146 -0.73 1.62 -7.73
CA ILE A 146 -0.25 3.00 -7.90
C ILE A 146 -1.32 4.01 -7.48
N LYS A 147 -2.56 3.85 -7.99
CA LYS A 147 -3.66 4.76 -7.66
C LYS A 147 -3.95 4.79 -6.16
N GLU A 148 -4.03 3.60 -5.54
CA GLU A 148 -4.22 3.44 -4.09
C GLU A 148 -3.07 4.06 -3.29
N SER A 149 -1.82 3.82 -3.70
CA SER A 149 -0.64 4.35 -3.01
C SER A 149 -0.57 5.87 -3.05
N VAL A 150 -0.81 6.49 -4.21
CA VAL A 150 -0.87 7.95 -4.36
C VAL A 150 -2.04 8.53 -3.57
N PHE A 151 -3.22 7.89 -3.61
CA PHE A 151 -4.36 8.30 -2.82
C PHE A 151 -4.07 8.26 -1.31
N LYS A 152 -3.40 7.23 -0.81
CA LYS A 152 -2.99 7.12 0.61
C LYS A 152 -2.03 8.24 1.06
N ILE A 153 -1.21 8.78 0.14
CA ILE A 153 -0.38 9.97 0.44
C ILE A 153 -1.27 11.19 0.63
N LYS A 154 -2.16 11.44 -0.33
CA LYS A 154 -2.97 12.65 -0.40
C LYS A 154 -4.14 12.65 0.59
N ASN A 155 -4.84 11.54 0.64
CA ASN A 155 -6.04 11.33 1.44
C ASN A 155 -7.09 12.46 1.27
N GLU A 156 -7.23 12.99 0.04
CA GLU A 156 -8.12 14.10 -0.29
C GLU A 156 -9.38 13.61 -0.98
N VAL A 157 -10.54 14.04 -0.48
CA VAL A 157 -11.85 13.72 -1.07
C VAL A 157 -11.97 14.35 -2.46
N GLY A 158 -12.53 13.61 -3.42
CA GLY A 158 -12.76 14.06 -4.79
C GLY A 158 -11.66 13.67 -5.78
N ILE A 159 -10.56 13.10 -5.35
CA ILE A 159 -9.56 12.55 -6.27
C ILE A 159 -10.16 11.34 -7.02
N SER A 160 -10.25 11.44 -8.35
CA SER A 160 -10.60 10.37 -9.26
C SER A 160 -9.34 9.64 -9.70
N PHE A 161 -9.31 8.32 -9.59
CA PHE A 161 -8.16 7.52 -10.00
C PHE A 161 -7.86 7.66 -11.49
N LYS A 162 -8.89 7.68 -12.32
CA LYS A 162 -8.75 7.78 -13.77
C LYS A 162 -8.43 9.20 -14.25
N ASP A 163 -9.09 10.19 -13.66
CA ASP A 163 -9.10 11.55 -14.21
C ASP A 163 -8.04 12.45 -13.57
N HIS A 164 -7.44 12.05 -12.44
CA HIS A 164 -6.50 12.89 -11.73
C HIS A 164 -5.11 12.25 -11.52
N ILE A 165 -4.99 10.90 -11.48
CA ILE A 165 -3.72 10.21 -11.26
C ILE A 165 -3.28 9.56 -12.57
N PHE A 166 -2.16 10.00 -13.13
CA PHE A 166 -1.66 9.58 -14.44
C PHE A 166 -0.30 8.90 -14.29
N GLU A 167 -0.25 7.60 -14.53
CA GLU A 167 1.01 6.86 -14.63
C GLU A 167 1.67 7.10 -16.01
N SER A 168 2.99 7.28 -16.04
CA SER A 168 3.75 7.17 -17.28
C SER A 168 3.72 5.73 -17.78
N ASP A 169 3.85 5.51 -19.08
CA ASP A 169 4.04 4.13 -19.57
C ASP A 169 5.34 3.54 -18.99
N PHE A 170 5.31 2.24 -18.66
CA PHE A 170 6.42 1.54 -18.03
C PHE A 170 6.42 0.05 -18.41
N ASN A 171 7.60 -0.56 -18.32
CA ASN A 171 7.73 -2.01 -18.41
C ASN A 171 7.70 -2.65 -17.02
N LEU A 172 7.09 -3.85 -16.91
CA LEU A 172 7.02 -4.58 -15.63
C LEU A 172 8.41 -4.93 -15.06
N ASN A 173 9.42 -5.08 -15.93
CA ASN A 173 10.78 -5.37 -15.52
C ASN A 173 11.52 -4.18 -14.89
N ASP A 174 11.07 -2.94 -15.15
CA ASP A 174 11.71 -1.72 -14.61
C ASP A 174 11.48 -1.59 -13.10
N LYS A 175 10.44 -2.26 -12.57
CA LYS A 175 10.04 -2.22 -11.16
C LYS A 175 9.82 -0.81 -10.60
N GLN A 176 9.69 0.17 -11.47
CA GLN A 176 9.48 1.57 -11.14
C GLN A 176 8.80 2.33 -12.28
N CYS A 177 8.13 3.42 -11.93
CA CYS A 177 7.61 4.38 -12.90
C CYS A 177 7.41 5.76 -12.25
N LYS A 178 7.01 6.74 -13.07
CA LYS A 178 6.62 8.08 -12.61
C LYS A 178 5.11 8.24 -12.68
N VAL A 179 4.58 9.04 -11.77
CA VAL A 179 3.15 9.35 -11.71
C VAL A 179 2.97 10.83 -11.52
N THR A 180 1.97 11.38 -12.20
CA THR A 180 1.52 12.76 -12.04
C THR A 180 0.12 12.78 -11.46
N LEU A 181 -0.10 13.51 -10.38
CA LEU A 181 -1.42 13.87 -9.87
C LEU A 181 -1.76 15.28 -10.30
N ARG A 182 -2.90 15.44 -11.00
CA ARG A 182 -3.48 16.74 -11.36
C ARG A 182 -4.81 16.93 -10.64
N PHE A 183 -4.80 17.73 -9.59
CA PHE A 183 -6.00 17.94 -8.79
C PHE A 183 -6.00 19.35 -8.19
N ASN A 184 -7.16 20.02 -8.16
CA ASN A 184 -7.33 21.37 -7.59
C ASN A 184 -6.33 22.40 -8.17
N ASN A 185 -6.12 22.40 -9.50
CA ASN A 185 -5.17 23.25 -10.22
C ASN A 185 -3.71 23.12 -9.76
N LYS A 186 -3.37 22.01 -9.12
CA LYS A 186 -2.00 21.64 -8.76
C LYS A 186 -1.57 20.42 -9.52
N GLU A 187 -0.27 20.37 -9.81
CA GLU A 187 0.38 19.20 -10.40
C GLU A 187 1.47 18.73 -9.45
N GLU A 188 1.41 17.47 -9.06
CA GLU A 188 2.36 16.85 -8.13
C GLU A 188 2.92 15.58 -8.77
N TYR A 189 4.19 15.29 -8.48
CA TYR A 189 4.91 14.19 -9.09
C TYR A 189 5.29 13.15 -8.05
N PHE A 190 5.19 11.87 -8.42
CA PHE A 190 5.53 10.75 -7.56
C PHE A 190 6.48 9.80 -8.29
N HIS A 191 7.44 9.29 -7.54
CA HIS A 191 8.23 8.14 -7.94
C HIS A 191 7.60 6.88 -7.33
N ILE A 192 7.43 5.86 -8.15
CA ILE A 192 6.82 4.59 -7.76
C ILE A 192 7.86 3.50 -7.80
N LEU A 193 7.91 2.70 -6.75
CA LEU A 193 8.55 1.40 -6.76
C LEU A 193 7.48 0.32 -6.65
N PHE A 194 7.62 -0.77 -7.40
CA PHE A 194 6.77 -1.94 -7.26
C PHE A 194 7.58 -3.23 -7.33
N ASP A 195 7.03 -4.30 -6.75
CA ASP A 195 7.64 -5.63 -6.76
C ASP A 195 6.54 -6.69 -6.69
N PHE A 196 6.87 -7.91 -7.09
CA PHE A 196 5.99 -9.06 -6.97
C PHE A 196 6.39 -9.90 -5.76
N ILE A 197 5.41 -10.31 -4.98
CA ILE A 197 5.56 -11.15 -3.79
C ILE A 197 4.60 -12.33 -3.97
N GLU A 198 5.08 -13.48 -4.39
CA GLU A 198 4.24 -14.59 -4.84
C GLU A 198 3.21 -14.08 -5.88
N ASP A 199 1.91 -14.31 -5.67
CA ASP A 199 0.82 -13.85 -6.55
C ASP A 199 0.31 -12.44 -6.18
N TYR A 200 1.11 -11.64 -5.48
CA TYR A 200 0.75 -10.28 -5.06
C TYR A 200 1.63 -9.23 -5.71
N VAL A 201 1.07 -8.07 -5.92
CA VAL A 201 1.77 -6.85 -6.32
C VAL A 201 1.90 -5.93 -5.10
N PHE A 202 3.11 -5.58 -4.77
CA PHE A 202 3.42 -4.51 -3.82
C PHE A 202 3.77 -3.24 -4.58
N VAL A 203 3.22 -2.11 -4.16
CA VAL A 203 3.50 -0.78 -4.72
C VAL A 203 3.80 0.19 -3.59
N CYS A 204 4.81 1.04 -3.78
CA CYS A 204 5.11 2.15 -2.88
C CYS A 204 5.33 3.44 -3.68
N ALA A 205 4.61 4.49 -3.30
CA ALA A 205 4.72 5.82 -3.87
C ALA A 205 5.49 6.76 -2.94
N PHE A 206 6.35 7.58 -3.52
CA PHE A 206 7.15 8.61 -2.86
C PHE A 206 6.87 9.96 -3.51
N ASN A 207 6.78 11.04 -2.73
CA ASN A 207 6.75 12.37 -3.31
C ASN A 207 8.07 12.63 -4.05
N SER A 208 7.98 13.08 -5.30
CA SER A 208 9.14 13.62 -6.03
C SER A 208 9.14 15.13 -5.85
N VAL A 209 10.24 15.69 -5.38
CA VAL A 209 10.45 17.14 -5.42
C VAL A 209 10.48 17.54 -6.90
N SER A 210 9.69 18.52 -7.29
CA SER A 210 9.75 19.03 -8.66
C SER A 210 11.15 19.61 -8.95
N LEU A 211 11.68 19.34 -10.14
CA LEU A 211 12.94 19.93 -10.59
C LEU A 211 12.88 21.47 -10.74
N SER A 212 11.73 22.08 -10.42
CA SER A 212 11.51 23.54 -10.42
C SER A 212 11.83 24.20 -9.07
N ASP A 213 12.18 23.44 -8.04
CA ASP A 213 12.46 23.96 -6.69
C ASP A 213 13.96 23.86 -6.31
N VAL A 214 14.84 23.68 -7.31
CA VAL A 214 16.31 23.68 -7.17
C VAL A 214 16.94 24.78 -8.02
#